data_408e1b3f124cc722dd0837d91baf66fb
#
_entry.id   408e1b3f124cc722dd0837d91baf66fb
#
_cell.length_a   1.000
_cell.length_b   1.000
_cell.length_c   1.000
_cell.angle_alpha   90.00
_cell.angle_beta   90.00
_cell.angle_gamma   90.00
#
_symmetry.space_group_name_H-M   'P 1'
#
loop_
_entity.id
_entity.type
_entity.pdbx_description
1 polymer ?
#
loop_
_entity_poly.entity_id
_entity_poly.type
_entity_poly.pdbx_seq_one_letter_code
_entity_poly.pdbx_strand_id
1 'polypeptide(L)'
;MNLIVFDLEWNIGYQPKTFLYHGTELTLRGEIIQIGAARINDRGDVLDTFEVNLKPHIFRKLQHHIAKVTGLSQGDLDAGLPMKEGLQKFLDWAGDDAELAEWGLDDVPVLKQNLFLVGLDENWPNRWYDLRRIFLQAYPRKEGEGLTLESVVDRLGIPKEEPFHNALDDALYTARVCRKLPLAEGLATYPTEEELLTEALLGAENTGRDVQLFMNRMEHDDYRSVPELYQARCPECGAPLQNDEVWLKRGNTGYFTRAACPYCGHWYLRFKLSRRDGLHWSFARCIDPATPEYDAKWDKQKAALLERMKRKQERNIKE
;
A
#
# COMPACT_ATOMS: atom_id res chain seq x y z
N MET A 1 22.37 -7.16 -10.39
CA MET A 1 21.11 -6.66 -9.80
C MET A 1 21.46 -5.98 -8.48
N ASN A 2 21.00 -4.76 -8.26
CA ASN A 2 21.24 -4.00 -7.03
C ASN A 2 19.99 -4.13 -6.15
N LEU A 3 19.78 -5.31 -5.54
CA LEU A 3 18.63 -5.60 -4.68
C LEU A 3 19.00 -5.34 -3.23
N ILE A 4 18.17 -4.57 -2.56
CA ILE A 4 18.32 -4.22 -1.16
C ILE A 4 17.08 -4.70 -0.40
N VAL A 5 17.27 -5.62 0.53
CA VAL A 5 16.26 -5.92 1.55
C VAL A 5 16.42 -4.93 2.69
N PHE A 6 15.31 -4.37 3.16
CA PHE A 6 15.35 -3.34 4.19
C PHE A 6 14.15 -3.45 5.12
N ASP A 7 14.31 -2.86 6.27
CA ASP A 7 13.28 -2.70 7.28
C ASP A 7 13.40 -1.33 7.92
N LEU A 8 12.30 -0.79 8.36
CA LEU A 8 12.23 0.51 9.01
C LEU A 8 11.57 0.39 10.37
N GLU A 9 12.14 1.11 11.35
CA GLU A 9 11.41 1.42 12.56
C GLU A 9 10.96 2.89 12.51
N TRP A 10 9.69 3.16 12.89
CA TRP A 10 9.18 4.52 12.86
C TRP A 10 8.38 4.88 14.09
N ASN A 11 8.48 6.13 14.48
CA ASN A 11 7.71 6.69 15.58
C ASN A 11 6.42 7.34 15.06
N ILE A 12 5.38 7.31 15.87
CA ILE A 12 4.08 7.93 15.58
C ILE A 12 3.70 8.92 16.67
N GLY A 13 2.79 9.83 16.37
CA GLY A 13 2.24 10.78 17.35
C GLY A 13 0.99 10.24 18.05
N TYR A 14 0.65 10.84 19.20
CA TYR A 14 -0.63 10.59 19.88
C TYR A 14 -1.83 11.07 19.05
N GLN A 15 -1.62 12.07 18.22
CA GLN A 15 -2.61 12.59 17.29
C GLN A 15 -2.07 12.47 15.87
N PRO A 16 -2.93 12.12 14.89
CA PRO A 16 -2.56 12.16 13.50
C PRO A 16 -1.98 13.53 13.13
N LYS A 17 -0.95 13.53 12.31
CA LYS A 17 -0.40 14.72 11.68
C LYS A 17 -0.61 14.63 10.19
N THR A 18 -0.93 15.77 9.59
CA THR A 18 -1.10 15.87 8.15
C THR A 18 -0.04 16.79 7.56
N PHE A 19 0.22 16.61 6.29
CA PHE A 19 1.09 17.44 5.48
C PHE A 19 0.47 17.66 4.10
N LEU A 20 0.88 18.72 3.42
CA LEU A 20 0.42 19.00 2.06
C LEU A 20 1.37 18.36 1.06
N TYR A 21 0.86 17.47 0.25
CA TYR A 21 1.54 16.86 -0.88
C TYR A 21 0.92 17.38 -2.17
N HIS A 22 1.63 18.29 -2.86
CA HIS A 22 1.14 18.94 -4.09
C HIS A 22 -0.31 19.48 -3.99
N GLY A 23 -0.64 20.10 -2.84
CA GLY A 23 -1.97 20.66 -2.59
C GLY A 23 -2.97 19.69 -1.94
N THR A 24 -2.68 18.39 -1.88
CA THR A 24 -3.52 17.39 -1.20
C THR A 24 -3.06 17.16 0.23
N GLU A 25 -4.00 17.20 1.17
CA GLU A 25 -3.70 16.87 2.57
C GLU A 25 -3.57 15.35 2.74
N LEU A 26 -2.39 14.92 3.20
CA LEU A 26 -2.11 13.51 3.50
C LEU A 26 -1.80 13.33 4.98
N THR A 27 -2.21 12.19 5.52
CA THR A 27 -1.85 11.80 6.88
C THR A 27 -0.45 11.18 6.87
N LEU A 28 0.42 11.69 7.73
CA LEU A 28 1.75 11.12 7.97
C LEU A 28 1.60 9.77 8.70
N ARG A 29 2.13 8.71 8.11
CA ARG A 29 2.11 7.36 8.70
C ARG A 29 3.02 7.26 9.93
N GLY A 30 4.20 7.86 9.84
CA GLY A 30 5.19 7.92 10.90
C GLY A 30 6.47 8.60 10.45
N GLU A 31 7.33 8.94 11.38
CA GLU A 31 8.68 9.38 11.08
C GLU A 31 9.67 8.25 11.38
N ILE A 32 10.54 7.97 10.42
CA ILE A 32 11.56 6.93 10.53
C ILE A 32 12.53 7.29 11.66
N ILE A 33 12.80 6.31 12.53
CA ILE A 33 13.74 6.44 13.63
C ILE A 33 14.94 5.49 13.48
N GLN A 34 14.80 4.43 12.69
CA GLN A 34 15.90 3.54 12.33
C GLN A 34 15.69 3.01 10.91
N ILE A 35 16.77 2.89 10.16
CA ILE A 35 16.84 2.19 8.88
C ILE A 35 17.86 1.08 9.02
N GLY A 36 17.45 -0.15 8.71
CA GLY A 36 18.32 -1.29 8.56
C GLY A 36 18.19 -1.87 7.16
N ALA A 37 19.29 -2.13 6.48
CA ALA A 37 19.25 -2.64 5.13
C ALA A 37 20.44 -3.57 4.84
N ALA A 38 20.22 -4.52 3.93
CA ALA A 38 21.24 -5.42 3.44
C ALA A 38 21.15 -5.51 1.92
N ARG A 39 22.24 -5.24 1.23
CA ARG A 39 22.40 -5.50 -0.19
C ARG A 39 22.64 -6.99 -0.39
N ILE A 40 21.86 -7.62 -1.25
CA ILE A 40 21.94 -9.05 -1.49
C ILE A 40 22.17 -9.36 -2.97
N ASN A 41 22.78 -10.53 -3.22
CA ASN A 41 22.87 -11.07 -4.57
C ASN A 41 21.60 -11.89 -4.92
N ASP A 42 21.57 -12.44 -6.13
CA ASP A 42 20.48 -13.29 -6.65
C ASP A 42 20.23 -14.58 -5.88
N ARG A 43 21.16 -14.97 -5.00
CA ARG A 43 21.04 -16.13 -4.09
C ARG A 43 20.60 -15.76 -2.68
N GLY A 44 20.42 -14.46 -2.40
CA GLY A 44 20.10 -13.94 -1.08
C GLY A 44 21.32 -13.84 -0.14
N ASP A 45 22.57 -13.95 -0.67
CA ASP A 45 23.76 -13.75 0.16
C ASP A 45 23.99 -12.26 0.36
N VAL A 46 24.25 -11.87 1.61
CA VAL A 46 24.52 -10.49 2.00
C VAL A 46 25.89 -10.05 1.47
N LEU A 47 25.92 -8.96 0.75
CA LEU A 47 27.14 -8.37 0.18
C LEU A 47 27.64 -7.18 1.02
N ASP A 48 26.70 -6.39 1.55
CA ASP A 48 26.96 -5.18 2.30
C ASP A 48 25.74 -4.83 3.15
N THR A 49 25.91 -4.05 4.21
CA THR A 49 24.85 -3.65 5.13
C THR A 49 24.88 -2.15 5.40
N PHE A 50 23.72 -1.61 5.73
CA PHE A 50 23.56 -0.23 6.15
C PHE A 50 22.68 -0.17 7.40
N GLU A 51 23.07 0.68 8.36
CA GLU A 51 22.27 0.97 9.52
C GLU A 51 22.41 2.45 9.90
N VAL A 52 21.30 3.08 10.29
CA VAL A 52 21.33 4.44 10.81
C VAL A 52 20.14 4.69 11.73
N ASN A 53 20.41 5.34 12.87
CA ASN A 53 19.37 5.91 13.71
C ASN A 53 19.09 7.35 13.30
N LEU A 54 17.82 7.72 13.24
CA LEU A 54 17.35 9.03 12.79
C LEU A 54 16.66 9.79 13.92
N LYS A 55 16.89 11.09 13.94
CA LYS A 55 16.22 12.00 14.86
C LYS A 55 14.92 12.52 14.23
N PRO A 56 13.73 12.14 14.76
CA PRO A 56 12.47 12.59 14.21
C PRO A 56 12.28 14.09 14.42
N HIS A 57 11.64 14.74 13.46
CA HIS A 57 11.43 16.19 13.45
C HIS A 57 10.04 16.58 13.99
N ILE A 58 9.01 15.82 13.64
CA ILE A 58 7.60 16.03 14.00
C ILE A 58 7.25 15.27 15.28
N PHE A 59 7.48 13.95 15.29
CA PHE A 59 7.16 13.07 16.42
C PHE A 59 8.39 12.87 17.32
N ARG A 60 8.88 13.94 17.92
CA ARG A 60 10.14 13.97 18.68
C ARG A 60 10.15 13.09 19.93
N LYS A 61 8.97 12.89 20.54
CA LYS A 61 8.85 12.05 21.73
C LYS A 61 8.58 10.62 21.33
N LEU A 62 9.46 9.71 21.72
CA LEU A 62 9.31 8.28 21.48
C LEU A 62 8.06 7.75 22.18
N GLN A 63 7.19 7.08 21.43
CA GLN A 63 6.01 6.42 21.98
C GLN A 63 6.42 5.20 22.80
N HIS A 64 5.79 5.04 23.96
CA HIS A 64 6.13 3.95 24.89
C HIS A 64 6.03 2.56 24.25
N HIS A 65 5.01 2.31 23.43
CA HIS A 65 4.87 1.02 22.78
C HIS A 65 5.94 0.78 21.70
N ILE A 66 6.34 1.83 20.97
CA ILE A 66 7.44 1.75 19.99
C ILE A 66 8.75 1.43 20.75
N ALA A 67 9.07 2.18 21.81
CA ALA A 67 10.22 1.90 22.65
C ALA A 67 10.26 0.45 23.17
N LYS A 68 9.10 -0.09 23.56
CA LYS A 68 8.99 -1.46 24.05
C LYS A 68 9.23 -2.50 22.96
N VAL A 69 8.77 -2.23 21.76
CA VAL A 69 8.89 -3.16 20.62
C VAL A 69 10.29 -3.12 20.02
N THR A 70 10.81 -1.92 19.74
CA THR A 70 12.11 -1.74 19.08
C THR A 70 13.32 -1.83 20.04
N GLY A 71 13.08 -1.68 21.34
CA GLY A 71 14.16 -1.55 22.32
C GLY A 71 14.88 -0.20 22.31
N LEU A 72 14.54 0.71 21.39
CA LEU A 72 15.13 2.05 21.31
C LEU A 72 14.72 2.92 22.50
N SER A 73 15.64 3.78 22.92
CA SER A 73 15.40 4.79 23.94
C SER A 73 15.22 6.18 23.34
N GLN A 74 14.69 7.13 24.12
CA GLN A 74 14.68 8.54 23.72
C GLN A 74 16.09 9.07 23.46
N GLY A 75 17.09 8.57 24.20
CA GLY A 75 18.49 8.93 24.00
C GLY A 75 19.02 8.53 22.63
N ASP A 76 18.63 7.37 22.12
CA ASP A 76 19.01 6.89 20.78
C ASP A 76 18.42 7.79 19.69
N LEU A 77 17.17 8.21 19.83
CA LEU A 77 16.54 9.16 18.91
C LEU A 77 17.22 10.53 18.95
N ASP A 78 17.55 11.01 20.15
CA ASP A 78 18.18 12.33 20.32
C ASP A 78 19.61 12.36 19.78
N ALA A 79 20.30 11.21 19.82
CA ALA A 79 21.65 11.00 19.29
C ALA A 79 21.65 10.67 17.79
N GLY A 80 20.50 10.30 17.21
CA GLY A 80 20.34 9.96 15.79
C GLY A 80 20.72 11.12 14.87
N LEU A 81 21.05 10.79 13.62
CA LEU A 81 21.32 11.79 12.59
C LEU A 81 20.07 12.63 12.28
N PRO A 82 20.22 13.89 11.90
CA PRO A 82 19.13 14.66 11.33
C PRO A 82 18.48 13.88 10.18
N MET A 83 17.15 13.85 10.12
CA MET A 83 16.37 13.04 9.17
C MET A 83 16.89 13.16 7.72
N LYS A 84 17.07 14.39 7.24
CA LYS A 84 17.57 14.62 5.87
C LYS A 84 18.95 14.03 5.64
N GLU A 85 19.86 14.18 6.60
CA GLU A 85 21.24 13.68 6.48
C GLU A 85 21.27 12.14 6.46
N GLY A 86 20.52 11.50 7.36
CA GLY A 86 20.50 10.04 7.42
C GLY A 86 19.81 9.41 6.23
N LEU A 87 18.70 9.99 5.75
CA LEU A 87 18.04 9.54 4.51
C LEU A 87 18.94 9.74 3.29
N GLN A 88 19.65 10.88 3.18
CA GLN A 88 20.60 11.08 2.09
C GLN A 88 21.71 10.03 2.11
N LYS A 89 22.28 9.71 3.27
CA LYS A 89 23.29 8.63 3.40
C LYS A 89 22.74 7.28 2.96
N PHE A 90 21.47 6.99 3.26
CA PHE A 90 20.83 5.77 2.81
C PHE A 90 20.70 5.74 1.28
N LEU A 91 20.24 6.85 0.65
CA LEU A 91 20.16 6.97 -0.80
C LEU A 91 21.53 6.84 -1.47
N ASP A 92 22.56 7.52 -0.94
CA ASP A 92 23.94 7.47 -1.45
C ASP A 92 24.51 6.04 -1.38
N TRP A 93 24.23 5.31 -0.28
CA TRP A 93 24.64 3.92 -0.14
C TRP A 93 23.85 2.99 -1.06
N ALA A 94 22.54 3.19 -1.18
CA ALA A 94 21.69 2.37 -2.02
C ALA A 94 22.02 2.50 -3.51
N GLY A 95 22.19 3.73 -3.97
CA GLY A 95 22.39 4.07 -5.39
C GLY A 95 21.09 4.25 -6.17
N ASP A 96 21.18 4.96 -7.29
CA ASP A 96 20.01 5.36 -8.07
C ASP A 96 19.28 4.17 -8.73
N ASP A 97 20.01 3.09 -9.00
CA ASP A 97 19.50 1.86 -9.64
C ASP A 97 19.04 0.79 -8.66
N ALA A 98 18.97 1.13 -7.35
CA ALA A 98 18.53 0.20 -6.34
C ALA A 98 17.06 -0.20 -6.50
N GLU A 99 16.81 -1.49 -6.38
CA GLU A 99 15.47 -2.06 -6.20
C GLU A 99 15.31 -2.47 -4.74
N LEU A 100 14.22 -2.05 -4.10
CA LEU A 100 13.98 -2.38 -2.70
C LEU A 100 13.10 -3.61 -2.55
N ALA A 101 13.30 -4.36 -1.49
CA ALA A 101 12.44 -5.45 -1.10
C ALA A 101 12.15 -5.38 0.39
N GLU A 102 10.87 -5.43 0.77
CA GLU A 102 10.39 -5.35 2.15
C GLU A 102 9.61 -6.61 2.53
N TRP A 103 9.52 -6.87 3.83
CA TRP A 103 8.65 -7.92 4.33
C TRP A 103 7.26 -7.36 4.61
N GLY A 104 6.55 -6.99 3.56
CA GLY A 104 5.25 -6.36 3.68
C GLY A 104 4.97 -5.32 2.61
N LEU A 105 4.23 -4.29 3.01
CA LEU A 105 3.84 -3.17 2.15
C LEU A 105 3.78 -1.85 2.94
N ASP A 106 4.46 -1.77 4.07
CA ASP A 106 4.33 -0.62 4.96
C ASP A 106 5.57 0.27 5.00
N ASP A 107 6.77 -0.28 4.74
CA ASP A 107 8.05 0.45 4.82
C ASP A 107 8.21 1.45 3.68
N VAL A 108 8.00 1.03 2.42
CA VAL A 108 8.13 1.93 1.26
C VAL A 108 7.18 3.13 1.34
N PRO A 109 5.89 3.00 1.70
CA PRO A 109 5.02 4.15 1.93
C PRO A 109 5.51 5.11 3.01
N VAL A 110 6.08 4.61 4.10
CA VAL A 110 6.69 5.44 5.15
C VAL A 110 7.93 6.13 4.62
N LEU A 111 8.82 5.41 3.93
CA LEU A 111 10.03 5.95 3.32
C LEU A 111 9.71 7.11 2.38
N LYS A 112 8.82 6.92 1.42
CA LYS A 112 8.44 7.95 0.44
C LYS A 112 7.87 9.21 1.09
N GLN A 113 7.01 9.06 2.11
CA GLN A 113 6.51 10.21 2.86
C GLN A 113 7.63 10.98 3.57
N ASN A 114 8.59 10.26 4.16
CA ASN A 114 9.71 10.89 4.86
C ASN A 114 10.70 11.55 3.89
N LEU A 115 10.97 10.96 2.71
CA LEU A 115 11.77 11.60 1.65
C LEU A 115 11.14 12.93 1.22
N PHE A 116 9.84 12.93 0.92
CA PHE A 116 9.11 14.14 0.56
C PHE A 116 9.21 15.22 1.64
N LEU A 117 8.98 14.87 2.91
CA LEU A 117 8.97 15.84 4.02
C LEU A 117 10.32 16.54 4.21
N VAL A 118 11.42 15.92 3.84
CA VAL A 118 12.76 16.53 3.94
C VAL A 118 13.28 17.08 2.61
N GLY A 119 12.45 17.05 1.55
CA GLY A 119 12.79 17.57 0.23
C GLY A 119 13.86 16.74 -0.49
N LEU A 120 13.78 15.42 -0.37
CA LEU A 120 14.51 14.44 -1.18
C LEU A 120 13.56 13.84 -2.23
N ASP A 121 14.10 13.08 -3.20
CA ASP A 121 13.28 12.49 -4.27
C ASP A 121 12.39 11.37 -3.73
N GLU A 122 11.12 11.66 -3.60
CA GLU A 122 10.08 10.72 -3.16
C GLU A 122 9.67 9.71 -4.23
N ASN A 123 10.09 9.88 -5.47
CA ASN A 123 9.81 8.88 -6.51
C ASN A 123 10.71 7.66 -6.36
N TRP A 124 11.86 7.82 -5.72
CA TRP A 124 12.74 6.72 -5.36
C TRP A 124 12.13 5.88 -4.20
N PRO A 125 12.23 4.54 -4.19
CA PRO A 125 12.74 3.69 -5.28
C PRO A 125 11.75 3.61 -6.44
N ASN A 126 12.27 3.43 -7.65
CA ASN A 126 11.44 3.23 -8.85
C ASN A 126 10.71 1.87 -8.82
N ARG A 127 11.30 0.89 -8.17
CA ARG A 127 10.76 -0.47 -8.06
C ARG A 127 10.98 -1.05 -6.68
N TRP A 128 9.94 -1.72 -6.16
CA TRP A 128 10.03 -2.45 -4.89
C TRP A 128 9.15 -3.69 -4.89
N TYR A 129 9.45 -4.62 -3.98
CA TYR A 129 8.85 -5.93 -3.91
C TYR A 129 8.33 -6.24 -2.52
N ASP A 130 7.12 -6.81 -2.41
CA ASP A 130 6.65 -7.49 -1.21
C ASP A 130 7.16 -8.94 -1.24
N LEU A 131 8.13 -9.27 -0.42
CA LEU A 131 8.72 -10.59 -0.35
C LEU A 131 7.76 -11.65 0.19
N ARG A 132 6.71 -11.27 0.94
CA ARG A 132 5.65 -12.20 1.34
C ARG A 132 4.93 -12.78 0.13
N ARG A 133 4.78 -12.00 -0.95
CA ARG A 133 4.18 -12.50 -2.19
C ARG A 133 5.04 -13.59 -2.83
N ILE A 134 6.35 -13.37 -2.93
CA ILE A 134 7.30 -14.37 -3.45
C ILE A 134 7.34 -15.59 -2.54
N PHE A 135 7.36 -15.38 -1.23
CA PHE A 135 7.29 -16.46 -0.26
C PHE A 135 6.03 -17.33 -0.44
N LEU A 136 4.86 -16.72 -0.58
CA LEU A 136 3.60 -17.45 -0.73
C LEU A 136 3.48 -18.26 -2.04
N GLN A 137 4.20 -17.88 -3.08
CA GLN A 137 4.31 -18.67 -4.31
C GLN A 137 5.07 -19.98 -4.06
N ALA A 138 6.18 -19.91 -3.32
CA ALA A 138 7.00 -21.08 -3.00
C ALA A 138 6.44 -21.93 -1.83
N TYR A 139 5.82 -21.25 -0.87
CA TYR A 139 5.30 -21.84 0.38
C TYR A 139 3.85 -21.42 0.62
N PRO A 140 2.86 -22.06 -0.03
CA PRO A 140 1.46 -21.71 0.14
C PRO A 140 1.04 -21.68 1.61
N ARG A 141 0.20 -20.69 1.96
CA ARG A 141 -0.28 -20.47 3.32
C ARG A 141 -1.11 -21.65 3.81
N LYS A 142 -0.85 -22.11 5.03
CA LYS A 142 -1.69 -23.05 5.74
C LYS A 142 -2.74 -22.32 6.56
N GLU A 143 -3.87 -23.00 6.82
CA GLU A 143 -4.92 -22.42 7.63
C GLU A 143 -4.41 -22.05 9.04
N GLY A 144 -4.70 -20.84 9.50
CA GLY A 144 -4.26 -20.33 10.82
C GLY A 144 -2.79 -19.88 10.89
N GLU A 145 -2.04 -19.97 9.80
CA GLU A 145 -0.61 -19.60 9.79
C GLU A 145 -0.40 -18.09 9.69
N GLY A 146 0.46 -17.55 10.54
CA GLY A 146 0.92 -16.15 10.46
C GLY A 146 1.89 -15.92 9.30
N LEU A 147 1.96 -14.67 8.85
CA LEU A 147 2.91 -14.21 7.82
C LEU A 147 3.81 -13.09 8.33
N THR A 148 3.98 -12.97 9.64
CA THR A 148 5.02 -12.09 10.20
C THR A 148 6.40 -12.65 9.85
N LEU A 149 7.41 -11.80 9.76
CA LEU A 149 8.79 -12.23 9.50
C LEU A 149 9.21 -13.33 10.48
N GLU A 150 8.96 -13.12 11.77
CA GLU A 150 9.27 -14.09 12.82
C GLU A 150 8.61 -15.46 12.58
N SER A 151 7.31 -15.49 12.22
CA SER A 151 6.60 -16.74 11.97
C SER A 151 7.15 -17.51 10.76
N VAL A 152 7.66 -16.78 9.76
CA VAL A 152 8.28 -17.38 8.57
C VAL A 152 9.69 -17.86 8.86
N VAL A 153 10.46 -17.12 9.64
CA VAL A 153 11.78 -17.55 10.16
C VAL A 153 11.64 -18.88 10.89
N ASP A 154 10.65 -19.01 11.78
CA ASP A 154 10.33 -20.26 12.47
C ASP A 154 9.95 -21.40 11.50
N ARG A 155 9.07 -21.09 10.58
CA ARG A 155 8.61 -22.08 9.56
C ARG A 155 9.75 -22.64 8.70
N LEU A 156 10.72 -21.80 8.36
CA LEU A 156 11.85 -22.17 7.53
C LEU A 156 13.03 -22.76 8.34
N GLY A 157 12.90 -22.83 9.67
CA GLY A 157 13.95 -23.33 10.55
C GLY A 157 15.22 -22.47 10.52
N ILE A 158 15.06 -21.16 10.33
CA ILE A 158 16.19 -20.22 10.36
C ILE A 158 16.54 -19.94 11.83
N PRO A 159 17.81 -20.08 12.23
CA PRO A 159 18.23 -19.77 13.61
C PRO A 159 17.94 -18.34 13.99
N LYS A 160 17.36 -18.14 15.20
CA LYS A 160 17.12 -16.81 15.79
C LYS A 160 18.33 -16.46 16.64
N GLU A 161 19.25 -15.72 16.05
CA GLU A 161 20.51 -15.32 16.70
C GLU A 161 20.37 -13.93 17.33
N GLU A 162 19.56 -13.07 16.71
CA GLU A 162 19.32 -11.69 17.12
C GLU A 162 17.85 -11.46 17.46
N PRO A 163 17.52 -10.46 18.28
CA PRO A 163 16.12 -10.11 18.55
C PRO A 163 15.44 -9.52 17.34
N PHE A 164 14.12 -9.73 17.22
CA PHE A 164 13.30 -9.02 16.25
C PHE A 164 13.02 -7.58 16.67
N HIS A 165 12.58 -6.77 15.72
CA HIS A 165 12.27 -5.35 15.89
C HIS A 165 13.50 -4.44 16.09
N ASN A 166 14.60 -4.84 15.51
CA ASN A 166 15.71 -3.97 15.15
C ASN A 166 15.80 -3.98 13.63
N ALA A 167 15.81 -2.82 13.01
CA ALA A 167 15.68 -2.71 11.55
C ALA A 167 16.78 -3.47 10.79
N LEU A 168 18.05 -3.46 11.27
CA LEU A 168 19.13 -4.21 10.61
C LEU A 168 18.97 -5.71 10.81
N ASP A 169 18.60 -6.16 12.00
CA ASP A 169 18.40 -7.59 12.28
C ASP A 169 17.23 -8.14 11.47
N ASP A 170 16.13 -7.39 11.35
CA ASP A 170 14.96 -7.78 10.54
C ASP A 170 15.30 -7.79 9.04
N ALA A 171 16.08 -6.85 8.53
CA ALA A 171 16.62 -6.89 7.17
C ALA A 171 17.53 -8.13 6.94
N LEU A 172 18.37 -8.50 7.92
CA LEU A 172 19.21 -9.70 7.85
C LEU A 172 18.39 -10.99 7.91
N TYR A 173 17.34 -11.07 8.75
CA TYR A 173 16.40 -12.18 8.73
C TYR A 173 15.68 -12.27 7.38
N THR A 174 15.27 -11.15 6.82
CA THR A 174 14.67 -11.09 5.50
C THR A 174 15.63 -11.60 4.41
N ALA A 175 16.92 -11.24 4.46
CA ALA A 175 17.94 -11.79 3.57
C ALA A 175 18.09 -13.32 3.74
N ARG A 176 18.09 -13.82 4.99
CA ARG A 176 18.13 -15.27 5.26
C ARG A 176 16.89 -15.99 4.73
N VAL A 177 15.72 -15.38 4.78
CA VAL A 177 14.50 -15.89 4.12
C VAL A 177 14.70 -15.92 2.61
N CYS A 178 15.21 -14.86 1.99
CA CYS A 178 15.48 -14.80 0.55
C CYS A 178 16.35 -15.96 0.05
N ARG A 179 17.32 -16.43 0.84
CA ARG A 179 18.14 -17.62 0.50
C ARG A 179 17.36 -18.93 0.40
N LYS A 180 16.15 -18.97 0.94
CA LYS A 180 15.24 -20.14 0.90
C LYS A 180 14.19 -20.03 -0.20
N LEU A 181 14.15 -18.91 -0.91
CA LEU A 181 13.18 -18.64 -1.97
C LEU A 181 13.79 -18.86 -3.37
N PRO A 182 12.99 -19.15 -4.38
CA PRO A 182 13.37 -19.04 -5.77
C PRO A 182 13.42 -17.55 -6.17
N LEU A 183 14.32 -16.79 -5.52
CA LEU A 183 14.30 -15.32 -5.52
C LEU A 183 14.37 -14.75 -6.94
N ALA A 184 15.31 -15.21 -7.76
CA ALA A 184 15.48 -14.71 -9.12
C ALA A 184 14.22 -14.90 -9.99
N GLU A 185 13.57 -16.07 -9.88
CA GLU A 185 12.31 -16.36 -10.57
C GLU A 185 11.17 -15.48 -10.02
N GLY A 186 11.06 -15.38 -8.70
CA GLY A 186 10.03 -14.58 -8.04
C GLY A 186 10.11 -13.09 -8.40
N LEU A 187 11.32 -12.54 -8.53
CA LEU A 187 11.55 -11.16 -8.95
C LEU A 187 11.24 -10.97 -10.45
N ALA A 188 11.68 -11.92 -11.30
CA ALA A 188 11.43 -11.85 -12.73
C ALA A 188 9.95 -11.96 -13.10
N THR A 189 9.17 -12.69 -12.30
CA THR A 189 7.71 -12.88 -12.49
C THR A 189 6.87 -11.97 -11.60
N TYR A 190 7.50 -11.06 -10.86
CA TYR A 190 6.77 -10.16 -9.98
C TYR A 190 5.86 -9.23 -10.79
N PRO A 191 4.58 -9.10 -10.42
CA PRO A 191 3.63 -8.31 -11.18
C PRO A 191 4.04 -6.85 -11.29
N THR A 192 3.67 -6.23 -12.40
CA THR A 192 3.76 -4.78 -12.58
C THR A 192 2.79 -4.06 -11.63
N GLU A 193 2.98 -2.77 -11.43
CA GLU A 193 2.05 -1.96 -10.63
C GLU A 193 0.62 -1.98 -11.20
N GLU A 194 0.49 -2.02 -12.52
CA GLU A 194 -0.81 -2.14 -13.20
C GLU A 194 -1.49 -3.48 -12.90
N GLU A 195 -0.75 -4.57 -12.93
CA GLU A 195 -1.27 -5.90 -12.58
C GLU A 195 -1.66 -5.98 -11.10
N LEU A 196 -0.85 -5.43 -10.20
CA LEU A 196 -1.16 -5.37 -8.76
C LEU A 196 -2.42 -4.54 -8.48
N LEU A 197 -2.59 -3.41 -9.16
CA LEU A 197 -3.79 -2.59 -9.04
C LEU A 197 -5.02 -3.31 -9.60
N THR A 198 -4.87 -3.97 -10.75
CA THR A 198 -5.93 -4.77 -11.37
C THR A 198 -6.37 -5.91 -10.46
N GLU A 199 -5.42 -6.65 -9.90
CA GLU A 199 -5.69 -7.71 -8.93
C GLU A 199 -6.41 -7.18 -7.67
N ALA A 200 -5.96 -6.05 -7.15
CA ALA A 200 -6.58 -5.40 -5.99
C ALA A 200 -8.02 -4.92 -6.28
N LEU A 201 -8.33 -4.56 -7.53
CA LEU A 201 -9.69 -4.17 -7.96
C LEU A 201 -10.59 -5.38 -8.16
N LEU A 202 -10.12 -6.36 -8.92
CA LEU A 202 -10.94 -7.48 -9.40
C LEU A 202 -11.04 -8.60 -8.37
N GLY A 203 -10.02 -8.76 -7.51
CA GLY A 203 -9.93 -9.89 -6.59
C GLY A 203 -9.65 -11.20 -7.32
N ALA A 204 -9.88 -12.33 -6.62
CA ALA A 204 -9.66 -13.67 -7.18
C ALA A 204 -10.65 -14.04 -8.32
N GLU A 205 -11.83 -13.43 -8.32
CA GLU A 205 -12.87 -13.63 -9.33
C GLU A 205 -12.84 -12.45 -10.31
N ASN A 206 -12.09 -12.59 -11.38
CA ASN A 206 -12.05 -11.59 -12.44
C ASN A 206 -13.28 -11.72 -13.35
N THR A 207 -14.39 -11.10 -12.96
CA THR A 207 -15.63 -10.98 -13.79
C THR A 207 -15.74 -9.64 -14.48
N GLY A 208 -14.87 -8.69 -14.14
CA GLY A 208 -14.92 -7.33 -14.70
C GLY A 208 -14.47 -7.29 -16.16
N ARG A 209 -15.21 -6.50 -16.97
CA ARG A 209 -14.87 -6.16 -18.35
C ARG A 209 -14.46 -4.71 -18.45
N ASP A 210 -13.77 -4.34 -19.53
CA ASP A 210 -13.35 -2.96 -19.79
C ASP A 210 -12.63 -2.33 -18.59
N VAL A 211 -11.57 -3.02 -18.12
CA VAL A 211 -10.74 -2.52 -17.03
C VAL A 211 -9.90 -1.34 -17.53
N GLN A 212 -10.02 -0.20 -16.87
CA GLN A 212 -9.23 0.99 -17.14
C GLN A 212 -8.48 1.42 -15.90
N LEU A 213 -7.18 1.68 -16.04
CA LEU A 213 -6.28 2.10 -14.98
C LEU A 213 -5.89 3.57 -15.18
N PHE A 214 -5.88 4.31 -14.08
CA PHE A 214 -5.49 5.71 -14.03
C PHE A 214 -4.38 5.84 -12.99
N MET A 215 -3.15 5.71 -13.45
CA MET A 215 -1.96 5.69 -12.60
C MET A 215 -1.52 7.10 -12.19
N ASN A 216 -0.92 7.23 -11.01
CA ASN A 216 -0.27 8.45 -10.54
C ASN A 216 -1.14 9.72 -10.54
N ARG A 217 -2.43 9.57 -10.31
CA ARG A 217 -3.33 10.70 -10.07
C ARG A 217 -3.16 11.18 -8.62
N MET A 218 -2.71 12.41 -8.44
CA MET A 218 -2.30 12.93 -7.12
C MET A 218 -3.46 13.32 -6.20
N GLU A 219 -4.62 13.69 -6.74
CA GLU A 219 -5.70 14.32 -6.00
C GLU A 219 -6.82 13.32 -5.66
N HIS A 220 -6.84 12.83 -4.43
CA HIS A 220 -7.86 11.88 -3.99
C HIS A 220 -9.26 12.50 -3.94
N ASP A 221 -9.39 13.71 -3.47
CA ASP A 221 -10.70 14.35 -3.32
C ASP A 221 -11.33 14.69 -4.67
N ASP A 222 -10.52 14.66 -5.74
CA ASP A 222 -10.91 14.89 -7.11
C ASP A 222 -11.35 13.65 -7.88
N TYR A 223 -11.40 12.45 -7.26
CA TYR A 223 -11.92 11.29 -7.99
C TYR A 223 -13.34 11.54 -8.53
N ARG A 224 -14.11 12.43 -7.91
CA ARG A 224 -15.43 12.88 -8.37
C ARG A 224 -15.36 13.74 -9.62
N SER A 225 -14.25 14.41 -9.84
CA SER A 225 -14.00 15.26 -11.02
C SER A 225 -13.29 14.54 -12.17
N VAL A 226 -12.99 13.24 -12.02
CA VAL A 226 -12.40 12.40 -13.07
C VAL A 226 -13.52 11.79 -13.93
N PRO A 227 -13.89 12.42 -15.08
CA PRO A 227 -15.05 11.99 -15.87
C PRO A 227 -14.94 10.54 -16.32
N GLU A 228 -13.72 10.08 -16.59
CA GLU A 228 -13.42 8.74 -17.07
C GLU A 228 -13.82 7.63 -16.06
N LEU A 229 -13.88 7.94 -14.77
CA LEU A 229 -14.38 6.99 -13.76
C LEU A 229 -15.89 6.77 -13.85
N TYR A 230 -16.62 7.77 -14.35
CA TYR A 230 -18.08 7.79 -14.40
C TYR A 230 -18.64 7.57 -15.79
N GLN A 231 -17.87 7.90 -16.83
CA GLN A 231 -18.26 7.75 -18.22
C GLN A 231 -17.80 6.39 -18.73
N ALA A 232 -18.74 5.49 -18.89
CA ALA A 232 -18.47 4.15 -19.41
C ALA A 232 -19.33 3.85 -20.65
N ARG A 233 -18.87 2.92 -21.47
CA ARG A 233 -19.58 2.42 -22.62
C ARG A 233 -20.01 0.98 -22.39
N CYS A 234 -21.16 0.63 -22.94
CA CYS A 234 -21.67 -0.73 -22.86
C CYS A 234 -20.69 -1.71 -23.52
N PRO A 235 -20.24 -2.77 -22.81
CA PRO A 235 -19.32 -3.75 -23.38
C PRO A 235 -19.88 -4.54 -24.57
N GLU A 236 -21.22 -4.59 -24.74
CA GLU A 236 -21.86 -5.33 -25.80
C GLU A 236 -22.08 -4.48 -27.10
N CYS A 237 -22.53 -3.23 -26.96
CA CYS A 237 -22.91 -2.42 -28.12
C CYS A 237 -22.16 -1.08 -28.24
N GLY A 238 -21.29 -0.74 -27.31
CA GLY A 238 -20.54 0.51 -27.32
C GLY A 238 -21.33 1.78 -26.97
N ALA A 239 -22.65 1.69 -26.74
CA ALA A 239 -23.45 2.84 -26.35
C ALA A 239 -23.05 3.41 -25.00
N PRO A 240 -23.16 4.74 -24.78
CA PRO A 240 -22.89 5.32 -23.47
C PRO A 240 -23.81 4.70 -22.39
N LEU A 241 -23.24 4.36 -21.25
CA LEU A 241 -24.00 3.93 -20.09
C LEU A 241 -24.51 5.12 -19.29
N GLN A 242 -25.73 4.99 -18.75
CA GLN A 242 -26.35 5.97 -17.86
C GLN A 242 -26.26 5.45 -16.43
N ASN A 243 -25.45 6.10 -15.61
CA ASN A 243 -25.28 5.72 -14.21
C ASN A 243 -26.50 6.08 -13.36
N ASP A 244 -26.81 5.25 -12.38
CA ASP A 244 -27.71 5.63 -11.30
C ASP A 244 -27.08 6.80 -10.49
N GLU A 245 -27.93 7.67 -9.94
CA GLU A 245 -27.47 8.80 -9.09
C GLU A 245 -26.79 8.33 -7.79
N VAL A 246 -27.09 7.11 -7.38
CA VAL A 246 -26.57 6.52 -6.14
C VAL A 246 -25.29 5.74 -6.42
N TRP A 247 -24.24 6.06 -5.66
CA TRP A 247 -23.01 5.29 -5.59
C TRP A 247 -22.88 4.63 -4.23
N LEU A 248 -22.79 3.33 -4.22
CA LEU A 248 -22.63 2.54 -3.00
C LEU A 248 -21.15 2.30 -2.72
N LYS A 249 -20.79 2.42 -1.45
CA LYS A 249 -19.41 2.18 -0.99
C LYS A 249 -19.16 0.68 -0.85
N ARG A 250 -18.01 0.20 -1.32
CA ARG A 250 -17.54 -1.18 -1.18
C ARG A 250 -16.18 -1.19 -0.49
N GLY A 251 -16.19 -1.46 0.81
CA GLY A 251 -14.99 -1.31 1.63
C GLY A 251 -14.59 0.16 1.83
N ASN A 252 -13.33 0.43 2.08
CA ASN A 252 -12.86 1.78 2.39
C ASN A 252 -12.61 2.64 1.15
N THR A 253 -12.19 2.04 0.04
CA THR A 253 -11.73 2.73 -1.16
C THR A 253 -12.44 2.33 -2.44
N GLY A 254 -13.50 1.54 -2.36
CA GLY A 254 -14.28 1.07 -3.50
C GLY A 254 -15.66 1.71 -3.57
N TYR A 255 -16.15 1.88 -4.80
CA TYR A 255 -17.47 2.41 -5.10
C TYR A 255 -18.07 1.66 -6.28
N PHE A 256 -19.39 1.49 -6.28
CA PHE A 256 -20.09 0.91 -7.41
C PHE A 256 -21.48 1.50 -7.58
N THR A 257 -21.96 1.47 -8.84
CA THR A 257 -23.30 1.91 -9.18
C THR A 257 -23.88 1.02 -10.27
N ARG A 258 -25.20 0.99 -10.41
CA ARG A 258 -25.88 0.41 -11.55
C ARG A 258 -25.82 1.38 -12.73
N ALA A 259 -25.49 0.89 -13.92
CA ALA A 259 -25.38 1.67 -15.14
C ALA A 259 -26.22 1.05 -16.24
N ALA A 260 -27.19 1.78 -16.75
CA ALA A 260 -28.13 1.30 -17.77
C ALA A 260 -27.60 1.55 -19.18
N CYS A 261 -27.70 0.53 -20.05
CA CYS A 261 -27.55 0.66 -21.47
C CYS A 261 -28.95 0.79 -22.09
N PRO A 262 -29.19 1.74 -23.01
CA PRO A 262 -30.50 1.89 -23.63
C PRO A 262 -30.91 0.69 -24.50
N TYR A 263 -29.98 -0.20 -24.88
CA TYR A 263 -30.22 -1.31 -25.79
C TYR A 263 -30.01 -2.71 -25.19
N CYS A 264 -29.05 -2.85 -24.22
CA CYS A 264 -28.57 -4.16 -23.74
C CYS A 264 -28.98 -4.48 -22.30
N GLY A 265 -29.73 -3.58 -21.63
CA GLY A 265 -30.07 -3.77 -20.23
C GLY A 265 -29.10 -2.99 -19.29
N HIS A 266 -28.70 -3.57 -18.17
CA HIS A 266 -27.86 -2.84 -17.22
C HIS A 266 -26.61 -3.62 -16.82
N TRP A 267 -25.64 -2.88 -16.30
CA TRP A 267 -24.33 -3.29 -15.86
C TRP A 267 -24.04 -2.69 -14.49
N TYR A 268 -22.96 -3.13 -13.84
CA TYR A 268 -22.45 -2.50 -12.64
C TYR A 268 -21.09 -1.86 -12.91
N LEU A 269 -21.06 -0.54 -12.84
CA LEU A 269 -19.84 0.23 -12.95
C LEU A 269 -19.20 0.28 -11.56
N ARG A 270 -17.97 -0.16 -11.46
CA ARG A 270 -17.21 -0.23 -10.21
C ARG A 270 -15.86 0.45 -10.38
N PHE A 271 -15.44 1.22 -9.39
CA PHE A 271 -14.07 1.69 -9.29
C PHE A 271 -13.50 1.51 -7.89
N LYS A 272 -12.19 1.47 -7.82
CA LYS A 272 -11.42 1.39 -6.60
C LYS A 272 -10.26 2.37 -6.64
N LEU A 273 -9.97 2.93 -5.49
CA LEU A 273 -8.86 3.83 -5.23
C LEU A 273 -7.77 3.04 -4.51
N SER A 274 -6.52 3.30 -4.87
CA SER A 274 -5.34 2.74 -4.20
C SER A 274 -4.30 3.81 -4.01
N ARG A 275 -3.60 3.79 -2.88
CA ARG A 275 -2.44 4.61 -2.58
C ARG A 275 -1.35 3.72 -2.01
N ARG A 276 -0.84 2.85 -2.87
CA ARG A 276 0.09 1.79 -2.49
C ARG A 276 1.41 2.36 -2.00
N ASP A 277 1.94 3.39 -2.64
CA ASP A 277 3.21 4.02 -2.30
C ASP A 277 3.12 5.10 -1.18
N GLY A 278 1.94 5.29 -0.59
CA GLY A 278 1.72 6.26 0.48
C GLY A 278 1.52 7.71 0.04
N LEU A 279 1.81 8.06 -1.22
CA LEU A 279 1.74 9.42 -1.77
C LEU A 279 0.76 9.56 -2.92
N HIS A 280 0.88 8.71 -3.95
CA HIS A 280 0.12 8.83 -5.19
C HIS A 280 -1.14 7.98 -5.17
N TRP A 281 -2.24 8.56 -5.64
CA TRP A 281 -3.46 7.83 -5.86
C TRP A 281 -3.51 7.22 -7.26
N SER A 282 -3.89 5.98 -7.32
CA SER A 282 -4.25 5.28 -8.54
C SER A 282 -5.71 4.86 -8.48
N PHE A 283 -6.37 4.86 -9.61
CA PHE A 283 -7.78 4.49 -9.74
C PHE A 283 -7.89 3.35 -10.75
N ALA A 284 -8.70 2.36 -10.45
CA ALA A 284 -9.07 1.33 -11.38
C ALA A 284 -10.59 1.29 -11.52
N ARG A 285 -11.09 1.23 -12.75
CA ARG A 285 -12.51 1.08 -13.09
C ARG A 285 -12.73 -0.21 -13.85
N CYS A 286 -13.81 -0.91 -13.57
CA CYS A 286 -14.29 -2.01 -14.38
C CYS A 286 -15.81 -2.01 -14.50
N ILE A 287 -16.34 -2.77 -15.47
CA ILE A 287 -17.75 -2.99 -15.71
C ILE A 287 -18.04 -4.46 -15.43
N ASP A 288 -18.84 -4.73 -14.41
CA ASP A 288 -19.27 -6.07 -14.07
C ASP A 288 -20.63 -6.38 -14.76
N PRO A 289 -20.85 -7.62 -15.22
CA PRO A 289 -22.14 -8.02 -15.77
C PRO A 289 -23.23 -8.03 -14.68
N ALA A 290 -24.44 -7.69 -15.03
CA ALA A 290 -25.58 -7.82 -14.16
C ALA A 290 -25.89 -9.30 -13.91
N THR A 291 -26.14 -9.65 -12.66
CA THR A 291 -26.61 -10.97 -12.24
C THR A 291 -27.72 -10.79 -11.21
N PRO A 292 -28.65 -11.77 -11.08
CA PRO A 292 -29.70 -11.69 -10.06
C PRO A 292 -29.18 -11.44 -8.64
N GLU A 293 -28.01 -11.98 -8.31
CA GLU A 293 -27.35 -11.77 -7.02
C GLU A 293 -26.85 -10.33 -6.86
N TYR A 294 -26.23 -9.77 -7.91
CA TYR A 294 -25.78 -8.36 -7.92
C TYR A 294 -26.98 -7.42 -7.79
N ASP A 295 -28.07 -7.69 -8.50
CA ASP A 295 -29.29 -6.88 -8.46
C ASP A 295 -29.92 -6.89 -7.05
N ALA A 296 -30.10 -8.04 -6.46
CA ALA A 296 -30.65 -8.15 -5.10
C ALA A 296 -29.77 -7.41 -4.05
N LYS A 297 -28.46 -7.52 -4.19
CA LYS A 297 -27.52 -6.81 -3.33
C LYS A 297 -27.58 -5.30 -3.52
N TRP A 298 -27.63 -4.83 -4.75
CA TRP A 298 -27.78 -3.43 -5.10
C TRP A 298 -29.04 -2.83 -4.51
N ASP A 299 -30.20 -3.43 -4.80
CA ASP A 299 -31.51 -2.92 -4.36
C ASP A 299 -31.60 -2.83 -2.85
N LYS A 300 -31.11 -3.85 -2.13
CA LYS A 300 -31.05 -3.87 -0.65
C LYS A 300 -30.18 -2.74 -0.10
N GLN A 301 -28.97 -2.56 -0.65
CA GLN A 301 -28.03 -1.56 -0.14
C GLN A 301 -28.47 -0.13 -0.51
N LYS A 302 -29.02 0.08 -1.71
CA LYS A 302 -29.57 1.36 -2.14
C LYS A 302 -30.72 1.79 -1.24
N ALA A 303 -31.68 0.89 -0.96
CA ALA A 303 -32.80 1.17 -0.07
C ALA A 303 -32.32 1.58 1.33
N ALA A 304 -31.36 0.86 1.91
CA ALA A 304 -30.80 1.16 3.22
C ALA A 304 -30.10 2.53 3.24
N LEU A 305 -29.34 2.88 2.18
CA LEU A 305 -28.69 4.18 2.07
C LEU A 305 -29.71 5.33 1.99
N LEU A 306 -30.74 5.20 1.15
CA LEU A 306 -31.78 6.23 1.00
C LEU A 306 -32.55 6.45 2.30
N GLU A 307 -32.85 5.40 3.04
CA GLU A 307 -33.49 5.51 4.36
C GLU A 307 -32.59 6.25 5.37
N ARG A 308 -31.29 5.92 5.39
CA ARG A 308 -30.31 6.63 6.24
C ARG A 308 -30.20 8.11 5.89
N MET A 309 -30.21 8.45 4.59
CA MET A 309 -30.18 9.85 4.13
C MET A 309 -31.43 10.62 4.59
N LYS A 310 -32.63 10.04 4.47
CA LYS A 310 -33.88 10.62 4.95
C LYS A 310 -33.83 10.92 6.46
N ARG A 311 -33.42 9.94 7.26
CA ARG A 311 -33.26 10.11 8.72
C ARG A 311 -32.27 11.23 9.08
N LYS A 312 -31.18 11.38 8.30
CA LYS A 312 -30.21 12.47 8.54
C LYS A 312 -30.80 13.84 8.21
N GLN A 313 -31.56 13.96 7.11
CA GLN A 313 -32.24 15.20 6.74
C GLN A 313 -33.29 15.60 7.80
N GLU A 314 -34.06 14.65 8.29
CA GLU A 314 -35.08 14.89 9.34
C GLU A 314 -34.47 15.35 10.68
N ARG A 315 -33.24 14.92 11.01
CA ARG A 315 -32.51 15.40 12.19
C ARG A 315 -32.01 16.83 12.00
N ASN A 316 -31.42 17.15 10.85
CA ASN A 316 -30.88 18.49 10.56
C ASN A 316 -31.98 19.57 10.43
N ILE A 317 -33.26 19.18 10.24
CA ILE A 317 -34.41 20.12 10.21
C ILE A 317 -34.94 20.37 11.63
N LYS A 318 -34.62 19.49 12.59
CA LYS A 318 -35.08 19.62 13.99
C LYS A 318 -34.07 20.32 14.92
N GLU A 319 -32.84 20.51 14.45
CA GLU A 319 -31.81 21.36 15.05
C GLU A 319 -31.85 22.78 14.46
#